data_decec65cf4ac8341377311b31494e646
#
_entry.id   decec65cf4ac8341377311b31494e646
#
_cell.length_a   1.000
_cell.length_b   1.000
_cell.length_c   1.000
_cell.angle_alpha   90.00
_cell.angle_beta   90.00
_cell.angle_gamma   90.00
#
_symmetry.space_group_name_H-M   'P 1'
#
loop_
_entity.id
_entity.type
_entity.pdbx_description
1 polymer ?
#
loop_
_entity_poly.entity_id
_entity_poly.type
_entity_poly.pdbx_seq_one_letter_code
_entity_poly.pdbx_strand_id
1 'polypeptide(L)'
;MVRGGFVQGPGLEAEFESAFAQARPLISGRPGFISLSLSRSVESPNLYLLLVEWDSIEAHTEGFRGSEEYVQWRALLHHFYDPFPVVEHYHQVM
;
A
#
# COMPACT_ATOMS: atom_id res chain seq x y z
N MET A 1 3.35 -11.42 -4.66
CA MET A 1 3.62 -9.98 -4.57
C MET A 1 2.36 -9.20 -4.93
N VAL A 2 2.08 -8.16 -4.20
CA VAL A 2 0.95 -7.28 -4.47
C VAL A 2 1.49 -5.93 -4.93
N ARG A 3 0.94 -5.40 -6.00
CA ARG A 3 1.29 -4.09 -6.53
C ARG A 3 0.09 -3.15 -6.43
N GLY A 4 0.31 -1.94 -5.89
CA GLY A 4 -0.70 -0.90 -5.89
C GLY A 4 -0.08 0.43 -6.27
N GLY A 5 -0.80 1.25 -7.03
CA GLY A 5 -0.39 2.60 -7.38
C GLY A 5 -1.26 3.63 -6.67
N PHE A 6 -0.64 4.66 -6.11
CA PHE A 6 -1.34 5.78 -5.50
C PHE A 6 -1.02 7.04 -6.28
N VAL A 7 -2.07 7.78 -6.66
CA VAL A 7 -1.92 9.11 -7.24
C VAL A 7 -2.53 10.09 -6.25
N GLN A 8 -1.84 11.17 -5.96
CA GLN A 8 -2.33 12.19 -5.05
C GLN A 8 -2.22 13.56 -5.70
N GLY A 9 -2.98 14.53 -5.17
CA GLY A 9 -2.93 15.90 -5.66
C GLY A 9 -1.57 16.54 -5.43
N PRO A 10 -1.14 17.48 -6.29
CA PRO A 10 0.13 18.18 -6.11
C PRO A 10 0.20 18.86 -4.74
N GLY A 11 1.37 18.79 -4.09
CA GLY A 11 1.61 19.42 -2.81
C GLY A 11 1.24 18.58 -1.60
N LEU A 12 0.74 17.36 -1.78
CA LEU A 12 0.34 16.46 -0.68
C LEU A 12 1.37 15.36 -0.40
N GLU A 13 2.53 15.39 -1.07
CA GLU A 13 3.52 14.31 -0.97
C GLU A 13 4.02 14.13 0.47
N ALA A 14 4.32 15.22 1.16
CA ALA A 14 4.82 15.16 2.53
C ALA A 14 3.76 14.61 3.49
N GLU A 15 2.52 15.03 3.34
CA GLU A 15 1.41 14.54 4.17
C GLU A 15 1.14 13.06 3.90
N PHE A 16 1.19 12.63 2.64
CA PHE A 16 1.00 11.23 2.28
C PHE A 16 2.11 10.36 2.88
N GLU A 17 3.36 10.77 2.74
CA GLU A 17 4.48 10.00 3.28
C GLU A 17 4.43 9.91 4.80
N SER A 18 4.02 10.98 5.48
CA SER A 18 3.82 10.96 6.92
C SER A 18 2.69 10.02 7.33
N ALA A 19 1.56 10.06 6.63
CA ALA A 19 0.42 9.17 6.88
C ALA A 19 0.81 7.72 6.61
N PHE A 20 1.57 7.46 5.56
CA PHE A 20 2.04 6.12 5.22
C PHE A 20 2.98 5.57 6.29
N ALA A 21 3.86 6.39 6.84
CA ALA A 21 4.74 5.98 7.94
C ALA A 21 3.93 5.54 9.16
N GLN A 22 2.81 6.20 9.45
CA GLN A 22 1.90 5.80 10.52
C GLN A 22 1.13 4.53 10.19
N ALA A 23 0.78 4.34 8.92
CA ALA A 23 0.00 3.19 8.48
C ALA A 23 0.84 1.90 8.37
N ARG A 24 2.13 2.03 8.11
CA ARG A 24 3.02 0.90 7.85
C ARG A 24 2.95 -0.22 8.91
N PRO A 25 2.97 0.07 10.22
CA PRO A 25 2.89 -0.99 11.23
C PRO A 25 1.59 -1.81 11.16
N LEU A 26 0.52 -1.24 10.63
CA LEU A 26 -0.77 -1.91 10.52
C LEU A 26 -0.73 -3.08 9.55
N ILE A 27 0.07 -2.99 8.50
CA ILE A 27 0.22 -4.06 7.52
C ILE A 27 1.41 -4.95 7.84
N SER A 28 2.51 -4.40 8.32
CA SER A 28 3.74 -5.17 8.56
C SER A 28 3.61 -6.15 9.72
N GLY A 29 2.67 -5.96 10.61
CA GLY A 29 2.42 -6.87 11.72
C GLY A 29 1.46 -8.01 11.40
N ARG A 30 0.95 -8.10 10.17
CA ARG A 30 -0.04 -9.11 9.82
C ARG A 30 0.61 -10.46 9.51
N PRO A 31 -0.07 -11.59 9.84
CA PRO A 31 0.41 -12.91 9.46
C PRO A 31 0.59 -13.03 7.95
N GLY A 32 1.70 -13.62 7.54
CA GLY A 32 2.02 -13.80 6.12
C GLY A 32 2.69 -12.61 5.45
N PHE A 33 2.81 -11.49 6.13
CA PHE A 33 3.54 -10.33 5.59
C PHE A 33 5.05 -10.66 5.54
N ILE A 34 5.68 -10.36 4.40
CA ILE A 34 7.12 -10.58 4.20
C ILE A 34 7.85 -9.25 4.11
N SER A 35 7.48 -8.41 3.17
CA SER A 35 8.16 -7.13 2.95
C SER A 35 7.27 -6.13 2.26
N LEU A 36 7.68 -4.87 2.30
CA LEU A 36 6.95 -3.76 1.69
C LEU A 36 7.95 -2.72 1.23
N SER A 37 7.69 -2.14 0.06
CA SER A 37 8.41 -0.96 -0.39
C SER A 37 7.44 0.05 -1.00
N LEU A 38 7.71 1.32 -0.75
CA LEU A 38 6.97 2.43 -1.32
C LEU A 38 7.96 3.28 -2.11
N SER A 39 7.71 3.45 -3.40
CA SER A 39 8.57 4.21 -4.30
C SER A 39 7.80 5.37 -4.91
N ARG A 40 8.47 6.50 -5.07
CA ARG A 40 7.89 7.67 -5.73
C ARG A 40 8.36 7.69 -7.17
N SER A 41 7.46 7.96 -8.11
CA SER A 41 7.82 8.03 -9.53
C SER A 41 8.74 9.21 -9.78
N VAL A 42 9.78 8.98 -10.59
CA VAL A 42 10.70 10.04 -11.02
C VAL A 42 10.02 10.94 -12.06
N GLU A 43 9.24 10.34 -12.95
CA GLU A 43 8.56 11.05 -14.03
C GLU A 43 7.31 11.78 -13.55
N SER A 44 6.60 11.20 -12.59
CA SER A 44 5.35 11.74 -12.04
C SER A 44 5.46 11.83 -10.53
N PRO A 45 5.98 12.95 -9.97
CA PRO A 45 6.29 13.02 -8.54
C PRO A 45 5.11 12.85 -7.58
N ASN A 46 3.88 12.93 -8.06
CA ASN A 46 2.68 12.68 -7.27
C ASN A 46 2.17 11.24 -7.38
N LEU A 47 2.90 10.37 -8.08
CA LEU A 47 2.56 8.96 -8.24
C LEU A 47 3.49 8.10 -7.40
N TYR A 48 2.91 7.21 -6.60
CA TYR A 48 3.65 6.28 -5.77
C TYR A 48 3.32 4.85 -6.16
N LEU A 49 4.31 3.97 -6.03
CA LEU A 49 4.17 2.54 -6.26
C LEU A 49 4.39 1.81 -4.94
N LEU A 50 3.39 1.07 -4.51
CA LEU A 50 3.48 0.20 -3.34
C LEU A 50 3.64 -1.24 -3.79
N LEU A 51 4.70 -1.90 -3.34
CA LEU A 51 4.94 -3.32 -3.56
C LEU A 51 4.96 -4.02 -2.21
N VAL A 52 4.12 -5.03 -2.06
CA VAL A 52 4.05 -5.81 -0.82
C VAL A 52 4.22 -7.28 -1.16
N GLU A 53 5.07 -7.97 -0.40
CA GLU A 53 5.23 -9.40 -0.50
C GLU A 53 4.49 -10.09 0.64
N TRP A 54 3.69 -11.10 0.27
CA TRP A 54 2.93 -11.94 1.20
C TRP A 54 3.31 -13.40 0.94
N ASP A 55 3.21 -14.23 1.96
CA ASP A 55 3.46 -15.67 1.80
C ASP A 55 2.35 -16.37 1.00
N SER A 56 1.17 -15.75 0.92
CA SER A 56 0.05 -16.24 0.10
C SER A 56 -0.86 -15.09 -0.28
N ILE A 57 -1.66 -15.28 -1.33
CA ILE A 57 -2.67 -14.29 -1.74
C ILE A 57 -3.72 -14.12 -0.63
N GLU A 58 -4.09 -15.22 0.03
CA GLU A 58 -5.08 -15.22 1.09
C GLU A 58 -4.64 -14.40 2.30
N ALA A 59 -3.35 -14.34 2.60
CA ALA A 59 -2.83 -13.49 3.67
C ALA A 59 -3.18 -12.02 3.43
N HIS A 60 -3.16 -11.58 2.17
CA HIS A 60 -3.58 -10.23 1.81
C HIS A 60 -5.10 -10.10 1.73
N THR A 61 -5.76 -10.94 0.91
CA THR A 61 -7.18 -10.74 0.58
C THR A 61 -8.13 -11.08 1.73
N GLU A 62 -7.79 -12.07 2.53
CA GLU A 62 -8.62 -12.51 3.66
C GLU A 62 -8.04 -12.06 4.99
N GLY A 63 -6.73 -12.22 5.18
CA GLY A 63 -6.05 -11.84 6.42
C GLY A 63 -6.04 -10.35 6.65
N PHE A 64 -5.39 -9.59 5.76
CA PHE A 64 -5.26 -8.15 5.95
C PHE A 64 -6.56 -7.42 5.67
N ARG A 65 -7.18 -7.64 4.53
CA ARG A 65 -8.42 -6.93 4.15
C ARG A 65 -9.60 -7.25 5.06
N GLY A 66 -9.59 -8.39 5.74
CA GLY A 66 -10.60 -8.75 6.72
C GLY A 66 -10.31 -8.29 8.13
N SER A 67 -9.24 -7.53 8.36
CA SER A 67 -8.78 -7.16 9.71
C SER A 67 -9.19 -5.75 10.10
N GLU A 68 -9.17 -5.47 11.41
CA GLU A 68 -9.37 -4.11 11.93
C GLU A 68 -8.21 -3.19 11.51
N GLU A 69 -7.02 -3.75 11.39
CA GLU A 69 -5.84 -2.99 10.92
C GLU A 69 -6.06 -2.43 9.53
N TYR A 70 -6.75 -3.16 8.65
CA TYR A 70 -7.09 -2.66 7.33
C TYR A 70 -8.04 -1.46 7.40
N VAL A 71 -8.99 -1.46 8.32
CA VAL A 71 -9.91 -0.33 8.50
C VAL A 71 -9.12 0.93 8.88
N GLN A 72 -8.15 0.79 9.79
CA GLN A 72 -7.28 1.90 10.18
C GLN A 72 -6.36 2.35 9.04
N TRP A 73 -5.80 1.39 8.31
CA TRP A 73 -4.98 1.64 7.12
C TRP A 73 -5.74 2.48 6.11
N ARG A 74 -6.96 2.06 5.80
CA ARG A 74 -7.82 2.75 4.85
C ARG A 74 -8.18 4.16 5.35
N ALA A 75 -8.47 4.30 6.63
CA ALA A 75 -8.81 5.60 7.21
C ALA A 75 -7.66 6.60 7.11
N LEU A 76 -6.41 6.13 7.22
CA LEU A 76 -5.23 6.99 7.10
C LEU A 76 -4.93 7.38 5.66
N LEU A 77 -5.23 6.53 4.69
CA LEU A 77 -4.68 6.66 3.33
C LEU A 77 -5.73 6.97 2.24
N HIS A 78 -7.00 6.61 2.43
CA HIS A 78 -7.98 6.65 1.33
C HIS A 78 -8.19 8.05 0.74
N HIS A 79 -8.06 9.09 1.54
CA HIS A 79 -8.28 10.46 1.07
C HIS A 79 -7.13 11.00 0.20
N PHE A 80 -6.02 10.26 0.13
CA PHE A 80 -4.92 10.60 -0.78
C PHE A 80 -5.08 9.93 -2.15
N TYR A 81 -6.05 9.03 -2.32
CA TYR A 81 -6.22 8.31 -3.58
C TYR A 81 -6.88 9.20 -4.63
N ASP A 82 -6.21 9.35 -5.78
CA ASP A 82 -6.74 10.10 -6.92
C ASP A 82 -5.99 9.68 -8.19
N PRO A 83 -6.51 8.77 -9.01
CA PRO A 83 -7.73 7.97 -8.77
C PRO A 83 -7.51 6.87 -7.75
N PHE A 84 -8.57 6.09 -7.46
CA PHE A 84 -8.48 4.95 -6.57
C PHE A 84 -7.46 3.93 -7.12
N PRO A 85 -6.53 3.44 -6.31
CA PRO A 85 -5.47 2.56 -6.81
C PRO A 85 -5.99 1.21 -7.27
N VAL A 86 -5.38 0.71 -8.35
CA VAL A 86 -5.60 -0.66 -8.82
C VAL A 86 -4.61 -1.56 -8.11
N VAL A 87 -5.12 -2.62 -7.48
CA VAL A 87 -4.29 -3.61 -6.79
C VAL A 87 -4.25 -4.88 -7.62
N GLU A 88 -3.04 -5.33 -7.94
CA GLU A 88 -2.82 -6.53 -8.73
C GLU A 88 -1.89 -7.48 -7.97
N HIS A 89 -2.10 -8.78 -8.17
CA HIS A 89 -1.28 -9.80 -7.54
C HIS A 89 -0.33 -10.41 -8.58
N TYR A 90 0.92 -10.60 -8.16
CA TYR A 90 1.97 -11.13 -9.00
C TYR A 90 2.69 -12.25 -8.25
N HIS A 91 3.22 -13.24 -8.97
CA HIS A 91 4.21 -14.15 -8.41
C HIS A 91 5.49 -14.06 -9.19
N GLN A 92 6.61 -14.20 -8.49
CA GLN A 92 7.93 -14.08 -9.08
C GLN A 92 8.23 -15.31 -9.94
N VAL A 93 8.71 -15.08 -11.17
CA VAL A 93 9.06 -16.17 -12.09
C VAL A 93 10.56 -16.25 -12.36
N MET A 94 11.34 -15.26 -11.91
CA MET A 94 12.82 -15.24 -12.04
C MET A 94 13.47 -14.67 -10.80
#